data_c7dae9b4b88bdade0bbe141de6894485
#
_entry.id   c7dae9b4b88bdade0bbe141de6894485
#
_cell.length_a   1.000
_cell.length_b   1.000
_cell.length_c   1.000
_cell.angle_alpha   90.00
_cell.angle_beta   90.00
_cell.angle_gamma   90.00
#
_symmetry.space_group_name_H-M   'P 1'
#
loop_
_entity.id
_entity.type
_entity.pdbx_description
1 polymer ?
#
loop_
_entity_poly.entity_id
_entity_poly.type
_entity_poly.pdbx_seq_one_letter_code
_entity_poly.pdbx_strand_id
1 'polypeptide(L)'
;HYKSHKCAEIARRQIASGAIGITCAKLSEAEDLVDAGIEDVLIANQVVEESKISRLCQLAKDARITACVDCAENIAALSRAAVAADATLYCLVEYDIGLQRCGVLTHSEVIELARAVEAADGLVFDGVQAYAGQLSHEADSEKRRSETEARAKDLRALLSELESAGLHARVLSGGSTGTSAIKAKEGLYTELQAGSYLFMDSTYAELDIPFENSLYILTTVLSVKDGLVVVDAGVKSCGVDQGMPRIYCDEAREISACEEHFQIFEPKKQY
;
A
#
# COMPACT_ATOMS: atom_id res chain seq x y z
N HIS A 1 -1.10 5.49 1.85
CA HIS A 1 -1.19 4.21 2.56
C HIS A 1 -0.58 4.32 3.96
N TYR A 2 -1.35 4.03 5.01
CA TYR A 2 -1.03 4.22 6.43
C TYR A 2 0.21 3.46 6.91
N LYS A 3 0.47 2.27 6.35
CA LYS A 3 1.64 1.44 6.72
C LYS A 3 2.99 2.18 6.63
N SER A 4 3.10 3.21 5.79
CA SER A 4 4.35 3.95 5.59
C SER A 4 4.69 4.89 6.75
N HIS A 5 3.68 5.39 7.46
CA HIS A 5 3.88 6.41 8.51
C HIS A 5 3.20 6.10 9.85
N LYS A 6 2.13 5.33 9.85
CA LYS A 6 1.35 4.95 11.06
C LYS A 6 1.07 6.13 11.99
N CYS A 7 0.72 7.27 11.40
CA CYS A 7 0.48 8.53 12.10
C CYS A 7 -0.86 9.13 11.66
N ALA A 8 -1.80 9.21 12.59
CA ALA A 8 -3.13 9.74 12.34
C ALA A 8 -3.13 11.19 11.86
N GLU A 9 -2.20 12.01 12.38
CA GLU A 9 -2.07 13.41 11.95
C GLU A 9 -1.66 13.53 10.47
N ILE A 10 -0.75 12.67 10.02
CA ILE A 10 -0.37 12.61 8.60
C ILE A 10 -1.57 12.16 7.76
N ALA A 11 -2.35 11.18 8.21
CA ALA A 11 -3.56 10.74 7.52
C ALA A 11 -4.57 11.90 7.37
N ARG A 12 -4.82 12.67 8.44
CA ARG A 12 -5.70 13.86 8.37
C ARG A 12 -5.17 14.89 7.37
N ARG A 13 -3.87 15.14 7.31
CA ARG A 13 -3.27 16.04 6.32
C ARG A 13 -3.43 15.54 4.89
N GLN A 14 -3.34 14.23 4.66
CA GLN A 14 -3.62 13.65 3.35
C GLN A 14 -5.08 13.90 2.94
N ILE A 15 -6.05 13.64 3.82
CA ILE A 15 -7.47 13.96 3.57
C ILE A 15 -7.66 15.45 3.30
N ALA A 16 -7.09 16.32 4.13
CA ALA A 16 -7.17 17.78 3.92
C ALA A 16 -6.53 18.25 2.61
N SER A 17 -5.59 17.47 2.06
CA SER A 17 -4.95 17.72 0.77
C SER A 17 -5.70 17.07 -0.42
N GLY A 18 -6.87 16.47 -0.19
CA GLY A 18 -7.74 15.93 -1.24
C GLY A 18 -7.68 14.42 -1.43
N ALA A 19 -7.07 13.67 -0.53
CA ALA A 19 -7.20 12.21 -0.55
C ALA A 19 -8.65 11.81 -0.26
N ILE A 20 -9.18 10.85 -1.02
CA ILE A 20 -10.57 10.39 -0.90
C ILE A 20 -10.80 9.45 0.29
N GLY A 21 -9.74 8.86 0.82
CA GLY A 21 -9.73 7.92 1.93
C GLY A 21 -8.30 7.50 2.25
N ILE A 22 -8.14 6.57 3.19
CA ILE A 22 -6.83 6.05 3.58
C ILE A 22 -6.81 4.52 3.44
N THR A 23 -5.81 4.03 2.72
CA THR A 23 -5.53 2.60 2.64
C THR A 23 -4.67 2.16 3.82
N CYS A 24 -4.97 1.01 4.40
CA CYS A 24 -4.14 0.36 5.42
C CYS A 24 -3.95 -1.15 5.12
N ALA A 25 -3.10 -1.83 5.88
CA ALA A 25 -2.79 -3.24 5.67
C ALA A 25 -3.38 -4.16 6.74
N LYS A 26 -3.80 -3.62 7.88
CA LYS A 26 -4.25 -4.39 9.06
C LYS A 26 -5.49 -3.77 9.67
N LEU A 27 -6.33 -4.62 10.27
CA LEU A 27 -7.51 -4.15 11.00
C LEU A 27 -7.16 -3.14 12.11
N SER A 28 -6.08 -3.38 12.87
CA SER A 28 -5.65 -2.44 13.92
C SER A 28 -5.24 -1.06 13.38
N GLU A 29 -4.73 -0.99 12.16
CA GLU A 29 -4.46 0.28 11.48
C GLU A 29 -5.77 0.98 11.04
N ALA A 30 -6.78 0.20 10.65
CA ALA A 30 -8.10 0.75 10.34
C ALA A 30 -8.79 1.30 11.59
N GLU A 31 -8.69 0.59 12.72
CA GLU A 31 -9.20 1.05 14.02
C GLU A 31 -8.56 2.40 14.41
N ASP A 32 -7.23 2.50 14.35
CA ASP A 32 -6.51 3.78 14.60
C ASP A 32 -7.00 4.92 13.69
N LEU A 33 -7.28 4.62 12.42
CA LEU A 33 -7.75 5.60 11.45
C LEU A 33 -9.17 6.08 11.75
N VAL A 34 -10.08 5.16 12.05
CA VAL A 34 -11.47 5.51 12.40
C VAL A 34 -11.53 6.27 13.71
N ASP A 35 -10.77 5.86 14.73
CA ASP A 35 -10.64 6.59 15.99
C ASP A 35 -10.08 8.01 15.79
N ALA A 36 -9.28 8.19 14.74
CA ALA A 36 -8.76 9.49 14.32
C ALA A 36 -9.74 10.33 13.49
N GLY A 37 -10.95 9.82 13.19
CA GLY A 37 -11.98 10.49 12.42
C GLY A 37 -11.83 10.36 10.91
N ILE A 38 -11.13 9.34 10.41
CA ILE A 38 -11.08 9.03 8.98
C ILE A 38 -12.31 8.21 8.61
N GLU A 39 -13.11 8.72 7.71
CA GLU A 39 -14.44 8.18 7.38
C GLU A 39 -14.44 7.15 6.24
N ASP A 40 -13.38 7.06 5.43
CA ASP A 40 -13.25 6.10 4.32
C ASP A 40 -11.90 5.37 4.42
N VAL A 41 -11.96 4.07 4.70
CA VAL A 41 -10.78 3.23 4.94
C VAL A 41 -10.84 1.96 4.11
N LEU A 42 -9.81 1.75 3.29
CA LEU A 42 -9.58 0.50 2.57
C LEU A 42 -8.54 -0.35 3.33
N ILE A 43 -8.95 -1.52 3.80
CA ILE A 43 -8.02 -2.57 4.24
C ILE A 43 -7.63 -3.38 3.00
N ALA A 44 -6.47 -3.04 2.40
CA ALA A 44 -5.95 -3.72 1.21
C ALA A 44 -5.37 -5.10 1.58
N ASN A 45 -6.17 -5.93 2.20
CA ASN A 45 -5.84 -7.28 2.67
C ASN A 45 -7.13 -8.04 3.01
N GLN A 46 -7.03 -9.39 3.06
CA GLN A 46 -8.09 -10.26 3.52
C GLN A 46 -8.13 -10.30 5.06
N VAL A 47 -9.34 -10.26 5.62
CA VAL A 47 -9.57 -10.44 7.05
C VAL A 47 -10.33 -11.75 7.24
N VAL A 48 -9.64 -12.79 7.72
CA VAL A 48 -10.18 -14.18 7.74
C VAL A 48 -10.41 -14.74 9.13
N GLU A 49 -9.77 -14.20 10.16
CA GLU A 49 -9.89 -14.67 11.53
C GLU A 49 -11.20 -14.14 12.16
N GLU A 50 -12.00 -15.02 12.77
CA GLU A 50 -13.38 -14.75 13.21
C GLU A 50 -13.49 -13.55 14.16
N SER A 51 -12.57 -13.43 15.12
CA SER A 51 -12.58 -12.31 16.07
C SER A 51 -12.26 -10.98 15.39
N LYS A 52 -11.44 -11.01 14.35
CA LYS A 52 -11.12 -9.82 13.53
C LYS A 52 -12.28 -9.46 12.61
N ILE A 53 -12.95 -10.44 12.02
CA ILE A 53 -14.15 -10.21 11.20
C ILE A 53 -15.23 -9.53 12.03
N SER A 54 -15.47 -9.99 13.27
CA SER A 54 -16.44 -9.38 14.18
C SER A 54 -16.08 -7.90 14.46
N ARG A 55 -14.82 -7.60 14.76
CA ARG A 55 -14.36 -6.22 15.00
C ARG A 55 -14.46 -5.35 13.74
N LEU A 56 -14.13 -5.92 12.57
CA LEU A 56 -14.25 -5.26 11.27
C LEU A 56 -15.68 -4.80 11.01
N CYS A 57 -16.67 -5.67 11.26
CA CYS A 57 -18.08 -5.34 11.09
C CYS A 57 -18.59 -4.31 12.12
N GLN A 58 -18.04 -4.30 13.33
CA GLN A 58 -18.34 -3.21 14.29
C GLN A 58 -17.76 -1.87 13.81
N LEU A 59 -16.53 -1.87 13.30
CA LEU A 59 -15.88 -0.68 12.76
C LEU A 59 -16.66 -0.09 11.57
N ALA A 60 -17.26 -0.95 10.74
CA ALA A 60 -18.06 -0.54 9.58
C ALA A 60 -19.38 0.18 9.94
N LYS A 61 -19.74 0.28 11.23
CA LYS A 61 -20.87 1.12 11.69
C LYS A 61 -20.48 2.60 11.83
N ASP A 62 -19.20 2.87 12.04
CA ASP A 62 -18.70 4.21 12.33
C ASP A 62 -18.03 4.87 11.12
N ALA A 63 -17.64 4.06 10.12
CA ALA A 63 -16.96 4.54 8.92
C ALA A 63 -17.28 3.63 7.71
N ARG A 64 -17.05 4.16 6.51
CA ARG A 64 -17.05 3.35 5.30
C ARG A 64 -15.81 2.46 5.28
N ILE A 65 -16.00 1.17 5.52
CA ILE A 65 -14.92 0.19 5.52
C ILE A 65 -15.01 -0.68 4.27
N THR A 66 -13.90 -0.75 3.55
CA THR A 66 -13.71 -1.64 2.41
C THR A 66 -12.62 -2.67 2.74
N ALA A 67 -12.85 -3.95 2.42
CA ALA A 67 -11.87 -5.02 2.60
C ALA A 67 -11.71 -5.84 1.32
N CYS A 68 -10.56 -6.50 1.15
CA CYS A 68 -10.32 -7.38 0.02
C CYS A 68 -10.84 -8.79 0.30
N VAL A 69 -11.32 -9.47 -0.75
CA VAL A 69 -11.76 -10.87 -0.72
C VAL A 69 -11.19 -11.62 -1.93
N ASP A 70 -10.88 -12.90 -1.76
CA ASP A 70 -10.37 -13.78 -2.83
C ASP A 70 -10.86 -15.23 -2.73
N CYS A 71 -11.83 -15.51 -1.83
CA CYS A 71 -12.47 -16.82 -1.76
C CYS A 71 -13.88 -16.73 -1.20
N ALA A 72 -14.71 -17.70 -1.57
CA ALA A 72 -16.13 -17.76 -1.19
C ALA A 72 -16.35 -17.97 0.33
N GLU A 73 -15.45 -18.71 0.98
CA GLU A 73 -15.50 -18.97 2.42
C GLU A 73 -15.36 -17.68 3.23
N ASN A 74 -14.44 -16.79 2.81
CA ASN A 74 -14.24 -15.49 3.46
C ASN A 74 -15.46 -14.58 3.23
N ILE A 75 -16.01 -14.55 2.02
CA ILE A 75 -17.24 -13.81 1.70
C ILE A 75 -18.39 -14.27 2.61
N ALA A 76 -18.60 -15.57 2.74
CA ALA A 76 -19.64 -16.12 3.60
C ALA A 76 -19.43 -15.79 5.09
N ALA A 77 -18.19 -15.77 5.57
CA ALA A 77 -17.85 -15.40 6.94
C ALA A 77 -18.10 -13.91 7.20
N LEU A 78 -17.69 -13.04 6.29
CA LEU A 78 -17.93 -11.60 6.35
C LEU A 78 -19.42 -11.26 6.32
N SER A 79 -20.21 -11.90 5.44
CA SER A 79 -21.65 -11.70 5.34
C SER A 79 -22.37 -12.06 6.66
N ARG A 80 -22.10 -13.25 7.22
CA ARG A 80 -22.69 -13.65 8.51
C ARG A 80 -22.40 -12.64 9.62
N ALA A 81 -21.17 -12.14 9.67
CA ALA A 81 -20.77 -11.18 10.70
C ALA A 81 -21.36 -9.79 10.46
N ALA A 82 -21.43 -9.34 9.21
CA ALA A 82 -22.03 -8.06 8.82
C ALA A 82 -23.53 -8.03 9.18
N VAL A 83 -24.27 -9.09 8.84
CA VAL A 83 -25.68 -9.26 9.21
C VAL A 83 -25.85 -9.27 10.74
N ALA A 84 -25.02 -10.04 11.46
CA ALA A 84 -25.10 -10.12 12.92
C ALA A 84 -24.79 -8.77 13.60
N ALA A 85 -23.95 -7.94 12.98
CA ALA A 85 -23.60 -6.62 13.49
C ALA A 85 -24.57 -5.51 13.04
N ASP A 86 -25.51 -5.78 12.13
CA ASP A 86 -26.32 -4.78 11.44
C ASP A 86 -25.44 -3.72 10.77
N ALA A 87 -24.44 -4.17 10.01
CA ALA A 87 -23.45 -3.36 9.35
C ALA A 87 -23.38 -3.64 7.85
N THR A 88 -22.90 -2.68 7.08
CA THR A 88 -22.60 -2.85 5.65
C THR A 88 -21.10 -2.79 5.44
N LEU A 89 -20.54 -3.83 4.82
CA LEU A 89 -19.12 -3.89 4.47
C LEU A 89 -18.94 -3.86 2.94
N TYR A 90 -18.05 -3.01 2.47
CA TYR A 90 -17.70 -2.95 1.06
C TYR A 90 -16.58 -3.93 0.75
N CYS A 91 -16.66 -4.59 -0.40
CA CYS A 91 -15.70 -5.60 -0.80
C CYS A 91 -15.07 -5.30 -2.16
N LEU A 92 -13.75 -5.40 -2.23
CA LEU A 92 -13.02 -5.48 -3.50
C LEU A 92 -12.57 -6.93 -3.70
N VAL A 93 -12.89 -7.50 -4.87
CA VAL A 93 -12.29 -8.78 -5.23
C VAL A 93 -10.84 -8.54 -5.62
N GLU A 94 -9.89 -9.24 -4.97
CA GLU A 94 -8.48 -9.09 -5.30
C GLU A 94 -8.12 -9.96 -6.49
N TYR A 95 -7.58 -9.32 -7.54
CA TYR A 95 -7.05 -9.95 -8.74
C TYR A 95 -5.54 -9.87 -8.73
N ASP A 96 -4.86 -11.01 -8.74
CA ASP A 96 -3.40 -11.06 -8.80
C ASP A 96 -2.89 -10.74 -10.20
N ILE A 97 -2.31 -9.56 -10.34
CA ILE A 97 -1.70 -9.08 -11.58
C ILE A 97 -0.18 -9.27 -11.61
N GLY A 98 0.31 -10.31 -10.91
CA GLY A 98 1.70 -10.79 -10.96
C GLY A 98 2.51 -10.58 -9.69
N LEU A 99 1.89 -10.15 -8.59
CA LEU A 99 2.57 -10.07 -7.29
C LEU A 99 2.75 -11.45 -6.64
N GLN A 100 1.88 -12.41 -6.96
CA GLN A 100 1.88 -13.77 -6.42
C GLN A 100 1.76 -13.81 -4.88
N ARG A 101 0.84 -13.01 -4.35
CA ARG A 101 0.59 -12.91 -2.91
C ARG A 101 -0.80 -13.42 -2.54
N CYS A 102 -1.83 -12.64 -2.82
CA CYS A 102 -3.25 -12.94 -2.63
C CYS A 102 -3.98 -12.61 -3.93
N GLY A 103 -5.26 -12.98 -3.99
CA GLY A 103 -6.11 -12.72 -5.14
C GLY A 103 -6.26 -13.93 -6.07
N VAL A 104 -7.32 -13.91 -6.85
CA VAL A 104 -7.59 -14.91 -7.88
C VAL A 104 -6.81 -14.61 -9.16
N LEU A 105 -6.67 -15.61 -10.04
CA LEU A 105 -5.75 -15.56 -11.19
C LEU A 105 -6.45 -15.34 -12.54
N THR A 106 -7.77 -15.45 -12.60
CA THR A 106 -8.53 -15.37 -13.84
C THR A 106 -9.72 -14.41 -13.74
N HIS A 107 -10.10 -13.80 -14.86
CA HIS A 107 -11.29 -12.94 -14.94
C HIS A 107 -12.56 -13.69 -14.51
N SER A 108 -12.70 -14.97 -14.89
CA SER A 108 -13.86 -15.76 -14.49
C SER A 108 -14.00 -15.93 -12.99
N GLU A 109 -12.90 -16.14 -12.27
CA GLU A 109 -12.89 -16.21 -10.81
C GLU A 109 -13.25 -14.85 -10.18
N VAL A 110 -12.76 -13.73 -10.73
CA VAL A 110 -13.17 -12.39 -10.29
C VAL A 110 -14.68 -12.21 -10.44
N ILE A 111 -15.24 -12.56 -11.58
CA ILE A 111 -16.69 -12.44 -11.87
C ILE A 111 -17.51 -13.34 -10.95
N GLU A 112 -17.05 -14.57 -10.70
CA GLU A 112 -17.69 -15.50 -9.77
C GLU A 112 -17.75 -14.96 -8.35
N LEU A 113 -16.62 -14.46 -7.83
CA LEU A 113 -16.55 -13.89 -6.50
C LEU A 113 -17.32 -12.56 -6.38
N ALA A 114 -17.31 -11.72 -7.43
CA ALA A 114 -18.11 -10.50 -7.46
C ALA A 114 -19.62 -10.81 -7.35
N ARG A 115 -20.09 -11.84 -8.05
CA ARG A 115 -21.47 -12.32 -7.91
C ARG A 115 -21.76 -12.88 -6.52
N ALA A 116 -20.80 -13.58 -5.93
CA ALA A 116 -20.96 -14.10 -4.57
C ALA A 116 -21.07 -12.96 -3.55
N VAL A 117 -20.31 -11.87 -3.71
CA VAL A 117 -20.45 -10.67 -2.86
C VAL A 117 -21.80 -9.99 -3.07
N GLU A 118 -22.24 -9.78 -4.30
CA GLU A 118 -23.55 -9.17 -4.62
C GLU A 118 -24.73 -9.97 -4.05
N ALA A 119 -24.60 -11.29 -3.97
CA ALA A 119 -25.64 -12.19 -3.42
C ALA A 119 -25.59 -12.31 -1.89
N ALA A 120 -24.57 -11.77 -1.24
CA ALA A 120 -24.33 -11.93 0.19
C ALA A 120 -24.90 -10.75 0.99
N ASP A 121 -25.84 -11.04 1.90
CA ASP A 121 -26.44 -10.01 2.77
C ASP A 121 -25.37 -9.28 3.61
N GLY A 122 -25.50 -7.97 3.74
CA GLY A 122 -24.58 -7.11 4.50
C GLY A 122 -23.29 -6.77 3.78
N LEU A 123 -23.08 -7.29 2.54
CA LEU A 123 -21.92 -6.96 1.71
C LEU A 123 -22.33 -6.15 0.48
N VAL A 124 -21.40 -5.37 -0.04
CA VAL A 124 -21.54 -4.61 -1.28
C VAL A 124 -20.30 -4.85 -2.15
N PHE A 125 -20.49 -5.35 -3.36
CA PHE A 125 -19.41 -5.39 -4.34
C PHE A 125 -19.09 -3.98 -4.79
N ASP A 126 -17.89 -3.51 -4.49
CA ASP A 126 -17.47 -2.13 -4.80
C ASP A 126 -16.47 -2.09 -5.97
N GLY A 127 -15.86 -3.22 -6.30
CA GLY A 127 -14.93 -3.29 -7.43
C GLY A 127 -13.78 -4.27 -7.24
N VAL A 128 -12.61 -3.88 -7.75
CA VAL A 128 -11.44 -4.75 -7.87
C VAL A 128 -10.22 -4.13 -7.20
N GLN A 129 -9.51 -4.95 -6.43
CA GLN A 129 -8.15 -4.67 -5.94
C GLN A 129 -7.16 -5.29 -6.91
N ALA A 130 -6.25 -4.49 -7.49
CA ALA A 130 -5.24 -4.96 -8.44
C ALA A 130 -3.88 -4.27 -8.18
N TYR A 131 -3.06 -4.89 -7.34
CA TYR A 131 -1.79 -4.32 -6.89
C TYR A 131 -0.58 -5.06 -7.47
N ALA A 132 0.25 -4.36 -8.23
CA ALA A 132 1.49 -4.87 -8.83
C ALA A 132 2.72 -4.42 -8.01
N GLY A 133 2.91 -5.02 -6.84
CA GLY A 133 4.01 -4.67 -5.93
C GLY A 133 5.39 -4.92 -6.52
N GLN A 134 5.53 -5.92 -7.38
CA GLN A 134 6.77 -6.27 -8.08
C GLN A 134 7.29 -5.13 -8.99
N LEU A 135 6.41 -4.20 -9.40
CA LEU A 135 6.80 -3.05 -10.21
C LEU A 135 7.15 -1.81 -9.38
N SER A 136 6.97 -1.87 -8.06
CA SER A 136 7.14 -0.71 -7.19
C SER A 136 8.57 -0.16 -7.18
N HIS A 137 9.55 -1.04 -7.28
CA HIS A 137 10.97 -0.72 -7.24
C HIS A 137 11.71 -1.14 -8.54
N GLU A 138 10.98 -1.37 -9.63
CA GLU A 138 11.63 -1.64 -10.92
C GLU A 138 12.42 -0.41 -11.37
N ALA A 139 13.75 -0.52 -11.40
CA ALA A 139 14.66 0.59 -11.68
C ALA A 139 14.61 1.00 -13.15
N ASP A 140 14.46 0.05 -14.07
CA ASP A 140 14.30 0.33 -15.48
C ASP A 140 12.93 1.00 -15.73
N SER A 141 12.96 2.29 -16.02
CA SER A 141 11.77 3.12 -16.21
C SER A 141 10.92 2.68 -17.41
N GLU A 142 11.56 2.20 -18.49
CA GLU A 142 10.85 1.71 -19.68
C GLU A 142 10.14 0.39 -19.39
N LYS A 143 10.82 -0.54 -18.73
CA LYS A 143 10.25 -1.80 -18.29
C LYS A 143 9.12 -1.55 -17.30
N ARG A 144 9.32 -0.69 -16.28
CA ARG A 144 8.29 -0.32 -15.31
C ARG A 144 7.04 0.23 -16.02
N ARG A 145 7.23 1.08 -17.04
CA ARG A 145 6.14 1.65 -17.83
C ARG A 145 5.43 0.58 -18.65
N SER A 146 6.15 -0.15 -19.51
CA SER A 146 5.57 -1.14 -20.41
C SER A 146 4.83 -2.25 -19.68
N GLU A 147 5.38 -2.72 -18.56
CA GLU A 147 4.75 -3.72 -17.71
C GLU A 147 3.49 -3.17 -17.01
N THR A 148 3.48 -1.90 -16.61
CA THR A 148 2.28 -1.25 -16.05
C THR A 148 1.18 -1.12 -17.10
N GLU A 149 1.51 -0.68 -18.31
CA GLU A 149 0.59 -0.54 -19.43
C GLU A 149 0.01 -1.91 -19.88
N ALA A 150 0.83 -2.96 -19.87
CA ALA A 150 0.35 -4.31 -20.18
C ALA A 150 -0.74 -4.78 -19.21
N ARG A 151 -0.55 -4.54 -17.91
CA ARG A 151 -1.55 -4.86 -16.90
C ARG A 151 -2.78 -3.98 -16.97
N ALA A 152 -2.63 -2.73 -17.34
CA ALA A 152 -3.78 -1.85 -17.57
C ALA A 152 -4.66 -2.32 -18.74
N LYS A 153 -4.07 -2.91 -19.79
CA LYS A 153 -4.81 -3.50 -20.89
C LYS A 153 -5.64 -4.71 -20.43
N ASP A 154 -5.07 -5.59 -19.63
CA ASP A 154 -5.74 -6.74 -19.05
C ASP A 154 -6.89 -6.31 -18.12
N LEU A 155 -6.65 -5.34 -17.25
CA LEU A 155 -7.67 -4.78 -16.35
C LEU A 155 -8.82 -4.11 -17.10
N ARG A 156 -8.57 -3.44 -18.22
CA ARG A 156 -9.67 -2.91 -19.08
C ARG A 156 -10.53 -4.01 -19.62
N ALA A 157 -9.96 -5.14 -20.02
CA ALA A 157 -10.71 -6.31 -20.46
C ALA A 157 -11.57 -6.87 -19.32
N LEU A 158 -10.97 -7.06 -18.13
CA LEU A 158 -11.70 -7.51 -16.93
C LEU A 158 -12.90 -6.60 -16.60
N LEU A 159 -12.69 -5.28 -16.56
CA LEU A 159 -13.77 -4.33 -16.26
C LEU A 159 -14.89 -4.40 -17.30
N SER A 160 -14.56 -4.58 -18.58
CA SER A 160 -15.57 -4.77 -19.66
C SER A 160 -16.34 -6.09 -19.49
N GLU A 161 -15.69 -7.16 -19.06
CA GLU A 161 -16.32 -8.45 -18.79
C GLU A 161 -17.24 -8.36 -17.55
N LEU A 162 -16.82 -7.68 -16.48
CA LEU A 162 -17.66 -7.40 -15.31
C LEU A 162 -18.92 -6.64 -15.70
N GLU A 163 -18.79 -5.55 -16.45
CA GLU A 163 -19.92 -4.76 -16.93
C GLU A 163 -20.87 -5.61 -17.81
N SER A 164 -20.32 -6.44 -18.71
CA SER A 164 -21.10 -7.37 -19.54
C SER A 164 -21.82 -8.43 -18.70
N ALA A 165 -21.31 -8.77 -17.53
CA ALA A 165 -21.92 -9.69 -16.58
C ALA A 165 -22.97 -9.00 -15.67
N GLY A 166 -23.19 -7.69 -15.82
CA GLY A 166 -24.09 -6.87 -14.99
C GLY A 166 -23.51 -6.50 -13.63
N LEU A 167 -22.18 -6.60 -13.48
CA LEU A 167 -21.45 -6.28 -12.25
C LEU A 167 -20.72 -4.94 -12.40
N HIS A 168 -21.14 -3.94 -11.66
CA HIS A 168 -20.57 -2.60 -11.76
C HIS A 168 -19.42 -2.38 -10.76
N ALA A 169 -18.18 -2.46 -11.26
CA ALA A 169 -16.99 -2.17 -10.47
C ALA A 169 -16.77 -0.64 -10.37
N ARG A 170 -17.26 -0.02 -9.30
CA ARG A 170 -17.09 1.42 -9.04
C ARG A 170 -15.65 1.77 -8.74
N VAL A 171 -14.94 0.89 -8.08
CA VAL A 171 -13.55 1.05 -7.63
C VAL A 171 -12.62 0.11 -8.40
N LEU A 172 -11.54 0.65 -8.93
CA LEU A 172 -10.33 -0.09 -9.27
C LEU A 172 -9.20 0.49 -8.43
N SER A 173 -8.77 -0.27 -7.44
CA SER A 173 -7.77 0.15 -6.45
C SER A 173 -6.43 -0.53 -6.63
N GLY A 174 -5.34 0.18 -6.42
CA GLY A 174 -3.98 -0.37 -6.53
C GLY A 174 -2.91 0.69 -6.72
N GLY A 175 -1.79 0.30 -7.30
CA GLY A 175 -0.68 1.21 -7.55
C GLY A 175 0.19 1.50 -6.32
N SER A 176 1.42 1.87 -6.59
CA SER A 176 2.46 2.21 -5.62
C SER A 176 3.07 3.56 -5.94
N THR A 177 3.93 4.06 -5.06
CA THR A 177 4.71 5.29 -5.30
C THR A 177 5.46 5.21 -6.64
N GLY A 178 6.15 4.09 -6.93
CA GLY A 178 6.92 3.94 -8.15
C GLY A 178 6.11 3.87 -9.45
N THR A 179 4.81 3.52 -9.37
CA THR A 179 3.93 3.41 -10.55
C THR A 179 2.85 4.49 -10.59
N SER A 180 2.77 5.37 -9.58
CA SER A 180 1.68 6.33 -9.41
C SER A 180 1.54 7.29 -10.59
N ALA A 181 2.63 7.87 -11.09
CA ALA A 181 2.60 8.81 -12.20
C ALA A 181 2.13 8.15 -13.51
N ILE A 182 2.53 6.89 -13.76
CA ILE A 182 2.11 6.12 -14.94
C ILE A 182 0.61 5.85 -14.85
N LYS A 183 0.13 5.31 -13.72
CA LYS A 183 -1.27 4.97 -13.50
C LYS A 183 -2.20 6.19 -13.49
N ALA A 184 -1.76 7.30 -12.91
CA ALA A 184 -2.50 8.56 -12.95
C ALA A 184 -2.67 9.08 -14.39
N LYS A 185 -1.62 8.97 -15.22
CA LYS A 185 -1.70 9.36 -16.64
C LYS A 185 -2.63 8.45 -17.45
N GLU A 186 -2.67 7.16 -17.14
CA GLU A 186 -3.56 6.20 -17.80
C GLU A 186 -5.03 6.43 -17.48
N GLY A 187 -5.36 6.99 -16.30
CA GLY A 187 -6.72 7.28 -15.86
C GLY A 187 -7.63 6.07 -15.71
N LEU A 188 -7.06 4.87 -15.53
CA LEU A 188 -7.82 3.64 -15.36
C LEU A 188 -8.18 3.37 -13.90
N TYR A 189 -7.20 3.54 -13.02
CA TYR A 189 -7.42 3.37 -11.59
C TYR A 189 -8.24 4.53 -11.03
N THR A 190 -9.26 4.19 -10.24
CA THR A 190 -10.10 5.19 -9.56
C THR A 190 -9.44 5.69 -8.29
N GLU A 191 -8.54 4.90 -7.71
CA GLU A 191 -7.75 5.27 -6.53
C GLU A 191 -6.36 4.63 -6.55
N LEU A 192 -5.40 5.33 -5.97
CA LEU A 192 -4.01 4.88 -5.86
C LEU A 192 -3.62 4.73 -4.39
N GLN A 193 -2.95 3.61 -4.08
CA GLN A 193 -2.57 3.23 -2.72
C GLN A 193 -1.13 3.65 -2.37
N ALA A 194 -0.62 4.74 -2.96
CA ALA A 194 0.73 5.22 -2.71
C ALA A 194 0.94 5.58 -1.23
N GLY A 195 2.09 5.24 -0.68
CA GLY A 195 2.44 5.50 0.71
C GLY A 195 3.85 6.07 0.89
N SER A 196 4.84 5.43 0.29
CA SER A 196 6.25 5.80 0.43
C SER A 196 6.59 7.19 -0.09
N TYR A 197 5.77 7.76 -0.99
CA TYR A 197 5.95 9.12 -1.52
C TYR A 197 6.06 10.21 -0.44
N LEU A 198 5.51 9.96 0.75
CA LEU A 198 5.52 10.91 1.85
C LEU A 198 6.92 11.14 2.41
N PHE A 199 7.69 10.09 2.53
CA PHE A 199 9.01 10.12 3.14
C PHE A 199 10.11 9.80 2.14
N MET A 200 9.76 9.00 1.13
CA MET A 200 10.69 8.30 0.27
C MET A 200 11.62 7.41 1.10
N ASP A 201 12.56 6.77 0.44
CA ASP A 201 13.69 6.05 1.03
C ASP A 201 14.84 6.01 0.00
N SER A 202 15.98 5.45 0.38
CA SER A 202 17.15 5.40 -0.47
C SER A 202 16.95 4.58 -1.75
N THR A 203 16.04 3.60 -1.74
CA THR A 203 15.72 2.77 -2.91
C THR A 203 14.80 3.52 -3.89
N TYR A 204 13.74 4.14 -3.38
CA TYR A 204 12.85 4.97 -4.20
C TYR A 204 13.56 6.21 -4.77
N ALA A 205 14.55 6.76 -4.06
CA ALA A 205 15.34 7.90 -4.53
C ALA A 205 16.18 7.60 -5.80
N GLU A 206 16.37 6.32 -6.13
CA GLU A 206 17.04 5.91 -7.37
C GLU A 206 16.10 5.86 -8.58
N LEU A 207 14.78 5.96 -8.35
CA LEU A 207 13.80 5.91 -9.43
C LEU A 207 13.59 7.31 -10.02
N ASP A 208 13.35 7.36 -11.33
CA ASP A 208 12.87 8.56 -12.00
C ASP A 208 11.38 8.77 -11.71
N ILE A 209 11.08 9.35 -10.54
CA ILE A 209 9.75 9.67 -10.05
C ILE A 209 9.74 11.05 -9.37
N PRO A 210 8.61 11.80 -9.40
CA PRO A 210 8.57 13.20 -8.99
C PRO A 210 8.40 13.38 -7.47
N PHE A 211 9.17 12.65 -6.66
CA PHE A 211 9.12 12.75 -5.21
C PHE A 211 10.53 12.85 -4.63
N GLU A 212 10.64 13.53 -3.50
CA GLU A 212 11.89 13.80 -2.80
C GLU A 212 11.89 13.15 -1.41
N ASN A 213 13.08 12.83 -0.89
CA ASN A 213 13.23 12.39 0.49
C ASN A 213 12.84 13.52 1.45
N SER A 214 12.05 13.18 2.47
CA SER A 214 11.60 14.14 3.48
C SER A 214 11.79 13.65 4.92
N LEU A 215 12.21 12.39 5.11
CA LEU A 215 12.50 11.81 6.42
C LEU A 215 14.01 11.56 6.57
N TYR A 216 14.58 12.18 7.60
CA TYR A 216 16.00 12.09 7.94
C TYR A 216 16.16 11.74 9.40
N ILE A 217 17.28 11.09 9.73
CA ILE A 217 17.69 10.86 11.11
C ILE A 217 18.82 11.81 11.44
N LEU A 218 18.56 12.75 12.36
CA LEU A 218 19.60 13.61 12.90
C LEU A 218 20.53 12.76 13.76
N THR A 219 21.82 12.84 13.50
CA THR A 219 22.82 12.06 14.20
C THR A 219 23.99 12.92 14.66
N THR A 220 24.62 12.50 15.77
CA THR A 220 25.76 13.17 16.40
C THR A 220 27.01 12.33 16.24
N VAL A 221 28.13 12.96 15.89
CA VAL A 221 29.43 12.29 15.87
C VAL A 221 29.90 12.04 17.31
N LEU A 222 30.10 10.77 17.65
CA LEU A 222 30.56 10.33 18.96
C LEU A 222 32.09 10.20 19.05
N SER A 223 32.71 9.75 17.94
CA SER A 223 34.16 9.52 17.92
C SER A 223 34.69 9.59 16.49
N VAL A 224 35.88 10.12 16.34
CA VAL A 224 36.64 10.12 15.09
C VAL A 224 38.05 9.58 15.37
N LYS A 225 38.46 8.56 14.62
CA LYS A 225 39.82 7.99 14.72
C LYS A 225 40.14 7.19 13.43
N ASP A 226 41.39 7.33 12.98
CA ASP A 226 41.96 6.56 11.88
C ASP A 226 41.04 6.46 10.61
N GLY A 227 40.43 7.60 10.22
CA GLY A 227 39.51 7.65 9.09
C GLY A 227 38.13 7.08 9.34
N LEU A 228 37.82 6.70 10.60
CA LEU A 228 36.52 6.18 11.00
C LEU A 228 35.74 7.25 11.79
N VAL A 229 34.51 7.49 11.38
CA VAL A 229 33.55 8.34 12.11
C VAL A 229 32.46 7.45 12.71
N VAL A 230 32.29 7.51 14.03
CA VAL A 230 31.23 6.80 14.75
C VAL A 230 30.13 7.78 15.12
N VAL A 231 28.90 7.43 14.80
CA VAL A 231 27.71 8.24 15.09
C VAL A 231 26.75 7.49 16.02
N ASP A 232 25.82 8.20 16.64
CA ASP A 232 24.83 7.63 17.57
C ASP A 232 23.62 6.99 16.86
N ALA A 233 23.43 7.22 15.58
CA ALA A 233 22.43 6.53 14.78
C ALA A 233 22.96 5.20 14.22
N GLY A 234 22.11 4.18 14.18
CA GLY A 234 22.41 2.85 13.65
C GLY A 234 21.14 2.01 13.50
N VAL A 235 21.27 0.69 13.40
CA VAL A 235 20.15 -0.25 13.21
C VAL A 235 19.08 -0.21 14.31
N LYS A 236 19.37 0.41 15.45
CA LYS A 236 18.39 0.64 16.52
C LYS A 236 17.56 1.90 16.30
N SER A 237 18.02 2.78 15.42
CA SER A 237 17.36 4.06 15.11
C SER A 237 16.63 4.02 13.77
N CYS A 238 17.03 3.14 12.84
CA CYS A 238 16.40 2.98 11.55
C CYS A 238 16.41 1.53 11.08
N GLY A 239 15.39 1.13 10.31
CA GLY A 239 15.36 -0.15 9.61
C GLY A 239 16.40 -0.19 8.50
N VAL A 240 16.98 -1.37 8.27
CA VAL A 240 17.94 -1.65 7.19
C VAL A 240 17.47 -2.76 6.25
N ASP A 241 16.20 -3.14 6.36
CA ASP A 241 15.55 -4.19 5.58
C ASP A 241 15.36 -3.81 4.09
N GLN A 242 15.34 -2.49 3.79
CA GLN A 242 15.27 -1.94 2.44
C GLN A 242 16.61 -1.35 1.96
N GLY A 243 17.71 -1.66 2.62
CA GLY A 243 19.03 -1.16 2.30
C GLY A 243 19.64 -0.33 3.43
N MET A 244 20.93 0.01 3.27
CA MET A 244 21.65 0.82 4.25
C MET A 244 21.26 2.29 4.14
N PRO A 245 21.23 3.03 5.28
CA PRO A 245 20.98 4.46 5.26
C PRO A 245 22.10 5.18 4.51
N ARG A 246 21.74 6.26 3.83
CA ARG A 246 22.69 7.14 3.15
C ARG A 246 22.93 8.39 3.97
N ILE A 247 24.16 8.89 3.92
CA ILE A 247 24.49 10.16 4.56
C ILE A 247 23.92 11.29 3.68
N TYR A 248 23.24 12.23 4.32
CA TYR A 248 22.77 13.45 3.71
C TYR A 248 23.60 14.63 4.23
N CYS A 249 24.19 15.40 3.31
CA CYS A 249 24.87 16.65 3.62
C CYS A 249 24.31 17.77 2.72
N ASP A 250 24.10 18.95 3.30
CA ASP A 250 23.57 20.12 2.56
C ASP A 250 24.54 20.66 1.49
N GLU A 251 25.83 20.33 1.58
CA GLU A 251 26.83 20.75 0.62
C GLU A 251 27.27 19.58 -0.29
N ALA A 252 26.93 19.64 -1.57
CA ALA A 252 27.31 18.63 -2.56
C ALA A 252 28.81 18.34 -2.65
N ARG A 253 29.66 19.23 -2.12
CA ARG A 253 31.12 19.04 -2.03
C ARG A 253 31.56 18.09 -0.92
N GLU A 254 30.79 17.98 0.15
CA GLU A 254 31.11 17.08 1.26
C GLU A 254 30.64 15.66 1.00
N ILE A 255 29.59 15.46 0.18
CA ILE A 255 29.09 14.12 -0.17
C ILE A 255 30.16 13.30 -0.91
N SER A 256 30.87 13.88 -1.87
CA SER A 256 31.94 13.17 -2.59
C SER A 256 33.14 12.85 -1.71
N ALA A 257 33.46 13.69 -0.73
CA ALA A 257 34.49 13.43 0.28
C ALA A 257 34.02 12.38 1.31
N CYS A 258 32.73 12.33 1.60
CA CYS A 258 32.12 11.32 2.48
C CYS A 258 32.07 9.95 1.80
N GLU A 259 31.71 9.84 0.54
CA GLU A 259 31.65 8.56 -0.19
C GLU A 259 33.00 7.85 -0.30
N GLU A 260 34.10 8.61 -0.39
CA GLU A 260 35.46 8.04 -0.40
C GLU A 260 35.95 7.58 0.99
N HIS A 261 35.38 8.07 2.08
CA HIS A 261 35.89 7.88 3.45
C HIS A 261 34.91 7.15 4.39
N PHE A 262 33.65 6.97 4.03
CA PHE A 262 32.68 6.25 4.83
C PHE A 262 32.48 4.83 4.34
N GLN A 263 33.10 3.87 5.00
CA GLN A 263 32.64 2.49 4.96
C GLN A 263 31.53 2.36 6.01
N ILE A 264 30.29 2.23 5.55
CA ILE A 264 29.20 1.75 6.39
C ILE A 264 29.50 0.26 6.63
N PHE A 265 30.05 -0.06 7.79
CA PHE A 265 30.29 -1.45 8.15
C PHE A 265 28.95 -2.15 8.26
N GLU A 266 28.72 -3.18 7.45
CA GLU A 266 27.67 -4.14 7.74
C GLU A 266 27.87 -4.61 9.19
N PRO A 267 26.80 -4.62 10.01
CA PRO A 267 26.93 -5.14 11.36
C PRO A 267 27.39 -6.59 11.23
N LYS A 268 28.62 -6.87 11.62
CA LYS A 268 29.07 -8.26 11.74
C LYS A 268 28.06 -8.94 12.63
N LYS A 269 27.35 -9.96 12.12
CA LYS A 269 26.52 -10.83 12.93
C LYS A 269 27.43 -11.38 14.03
N GLN A 270 27.41 -10.76 15.21
CA GLN A 270 27.90 -11.37 16.43
C GLN A 270 26.71 -12.10 17.04
N TYR A 271 26.79 -13.41 16.99
CA TYR A 271 25.90 -14.30 17.73
C TYR A 271 26.26 -14.27 19.22
#